data_01e3b0a449be20e2d8f10a11c7183960
#
_entry.id   01e3b0a449be20e2d8f10a11c7183960
#
_cell.length_a   1.000
_cell.length_b   1.000
_cell.length_c   1.000
_cell.angle_alpha   90.00
_cell.angle_beta   90.00
_cell.angle_gamma   90.00
#
_symmetry.space_group_name_H-M   'P 1'
#
loop_
_entity.id
_entity.type
_entity.pdbx_description
1 polymer ?
#
loop_
_entity_poly.entity_id
_entity_poly.type
_entity_poly.pdbx_seq_one_letter_code
_entity_poly.pdbx_strand_id
1 'polypeptide(L)'
;MVYVPFKYSSSSVQFVLLVDDRENPKVINKILMRMGDAKQDKTGLAKVIRMKSADYRMGTWGIEAKEINDLYRSIMGYGRSRTIVAQLKDLQEAVENPFLVVYGTKFKPYIPSGRPTARLMAIEIARMKKITQQFKM
;
A
#
# COMPACT_ATOMS: atom_id res chain seq x y z
N MET A 1 1.76 10.92 3.98
CA MET A 1 0.73 10.96 5.03
C MET A 1 -0.59 11.30 4.36
N VAL A 2 -1.54 10.39 4.43
CA VAL A 2 -2.87 10.65 3.89
C VAL A 2 -3.66 11.41 4.97
N TYR A 3 -3.99 12.65 4.69
CA TYR A 3 -4.87 13.42 5.55
C TYR A 3 -6.32 13.07 5.21
N VAL A 4 -6.99 12.41 6.11
CA VAL A 4 -8.43 12.17 6.00
C VAL A 4 -9.13 13.28 6.78
N PRO A 5 -9.84 14.21 6.13
CA PRO A 5 -10.59 15.22 6.86
C PRO A 5 -11.72 14.54 7.63
N PHE A 6 -11.63 14.56 8.94
CA PHE A 6 -12.74 14.16 9.80
C PHE A 6 -13.82 15.23 9.74
N LYS A 7 -14.89 14.96 9.02
CA LYS A 7 -16.13 15.68 9.30
C LYS A 7 -16.76 15.03 10.51
N TYR A 8 -16.72 15.70 11.63
CA TYR A 8 -17.57 15.34 12.75
C TYR A 8 -19.02 15.51 12.33
N SER A 9 -19.64 14.44 11.88
CA SER A 9 -21.08 14.41 11.90
C SER A 9 -21.53 14.08 13.31
N SER A 10 -22.64 14.62 13.74
CA SER A 10 -23.29 14.34 15.03
C SER A 10 -23.67 12.85 15.23
N SER A 11 -23.54 12.03 14.21
CA SER A 11 -23.58 10.58 14.31
C SER A 11 -22.14 10.09 14.44
N SER A 12 -21.70 9.75 15.60
CA SER A 12 -20.41 9.19 16.01
C SER A 12 -19.86 8.04 15.13
N VAL A 13 -19.72 8.24 13.81
CA VAL A 13 -19.08 7.28 12.92
C VAL A 13 -17.58 7.45 13.07
N GLN A 14 -16.98 6.66 13.95
CA GLN A 14 -15.53 6.53 14.01
C GLN A 14 -15.07 5.67 12.85
N PHE A 15 -14.21 6.23 12.01
CA PHE A 15 -13.49 5.44 11.01
C PHE A 15 -12.36 4.69 11.70
N VAL A 16 -12.42 3.38 11.64
CA VAL A 16 -11.34 2.51 12.12
C VAL A 16 -10.44 2.18 10.95
N LEU A 17 -9.12 2.35 11.14
CA LEU A 17 -8.12 1.89 10.20
C LEU A 17 -8.04 0.36 10.25
N LEU A 18 -8.39 -0.30 9.16
CA LEU A 18 -8.21 -1.73 9.00
C LEU A 18 -6.83 -2.01 8.44
N VAL A 19 -6.09 -2.90 9.08
CA VAL A 19 -4.74 -3.30 8.69
C VAL A 19 -4.75 -4.80 8.40
N ASP A 20 -4.19 -5.19 7.26
CA ASP A 20 -4.07 -6.60 6.92
C ASP A 20 -3.11 -7.31 7.88
N ASP A 21 -3.50 -8.48 8.36
CA ASP A 21 -2.72 -9.24 9.34
C ASP A 21 -1.41 -9.82 8.76
N ARG A 22 -1.23 -9.76 7.45
CA ARG A 22 0.01 -10.18 6.77
C ARG A 22 1.05 -9.07 6.67
N GLU A 23 0.72 -7.84 7.10
CA GLU A 23 1.69 -6.76 7.18
C GLU A 23 2.82 -7.09 8.17
N ASN A 24 3.95 -6.40 8.02
CA ASN A 24 5.10 -6.58 8.92
C ASN A 24 4.67 -6.38 10.39
N PRO A 25 4.90 -7.36 11.27
CA PRO A 25 4.50 -7.26 12.68
C PRO A 25 5.01 -6.02 13.40
N LYS A 26 6.19 -5.53 13.06
CA LYS A 26 6.75 -4.29 13.64
C LYS A 26 5.92 -3.07 13.26
N VAL A 27 5.44 -3.03 12.03
CA VAL A 27 4.56 -1.94 11.55
C VAL A 27 3.21 -2.03 12.23
N ILE A 28 2.62 -3.22 12.28
CA ILE A 28 1.34 -3.47 12.97
C ILE A 28 1.42 -3.00 14.43
N ASN A 29 2.46 -3.40 15.16
CA ASN A 29 2.63 -3.03 16.57
C ASN A 29 2.72 -1.51 16.75
N LYS A 30 3.46 -0.82 15.89
CA LYS A 30 3.55 0.65 15.94
C LYS A 30 2.20 1.34 15.69
N ILE A 31 1.44 0.83 14.74
CA ILE A 31 0.09 1.35 14.44
C ILE A 31 -0.82 1.18 15.65
N LEU A 32 -0.88 -0.03 16.21
CA LEU A 32 -1.72 -0.33 17.37
C LEU A 32 -1.32 0.48 18.59
N MET A 33 -0.02 0.68 18.82
CA MET A 33 0.45 1.52 19.93
C MET A 33 0.04 2.98 19.80
N ARG A 34 0.06 3.52 18.58
CA ARG A 34 -0.26 4.93 18.33
C ARG A 34 -1.75 5.21 18.20
N MET A 35 -2.51 4.27 17.65
CA MET A 35 -3.92 4.46 17.33
C MET A 35 -4.87 3.74 18.28
N GLY A 36 -4.37 2.78 19.05
CA GLY A 36 -5.19 1.91 19.90
C GLY A 36 -5.82 0.77 19.11
N ASP A 37 -5.87 -0.40 19.74
CA ASP A 37 -6.44 -1.62 19.16
C ASP A 37 -7.94 -1.67 19.43
N ALA A 38 -8.75 -1.54 18.39
CA ALA A 38 -10.20 -1.55 18.46
C ALA A 38 -10.78 -2.90 18.91
N LYS A 39 -10.01 -4.00 18.84
CA LYS A 39 -10.42 -5.30 19.35
C LYS A 39 -10.37 -5.39 20.88
N GLN A 40 -9.48 -4.62 21.51
CA GLN A 40 -9.27 -4.62 22.96
C GLN A 40 -9.95 -3.44 23.65
N ASP A 41 -10.06 -2.31 22.95
CA ASP A 41 -10.61 -1.06 23.45
C ASP A 41 -11.57 -0.47 22.41
N LYS A 42 -12.80 -0.20 22.81
CA LYS A 42 -13.82 0.42 21.94
C LYS A 42 -13.43 1.80 21.40
N THR A 43 -12.50 2.48 22.06
CA THR A 43 -11.97 3.78 21.61
C THR A 43 -10.78 3.66 20.67
N GLY A 44 -10.29 2.44 20.46
CA GLY A 44 -9.19 2.17 19.54
C GLY A 44 -9.54 2.52 18.09
N LEU A 45 -8.58 3.06 17.36
CA LEU A 45 -8.75 3.56 15.99
C LEU A 45 -8.15 2.65 14.92
N ALA A 46 -7.58 1.53 15.30
CA ALA A 46 -7.01 0.53 14.37
C ALA A 46 -7.46 -0.88 14.72
N LYS A 47 -7.64 -1.70 13.70
CA LYS A 47 -8.02 -3.10 13.84
C LYS A 47 -7.27 -3.94 12.83
N VAL A 48 -6.63 -5.02 13.29
CA VAL A 48 -5.92 -5.97 12.43
C VAL A 48 -6.86 -7.10 12.05
N ILE A 49 -7.05 -7.30 10.75
CA ILE A 49 -7.92 -8.36 10.20
C ILE A 49 -7.30 -8.95 8.94
N ARG A 50 -7.75 -10.11 8.52
CA ARG A 50 -7.41 -10.65 7.21
C ARG A 50 -8.26 -9.94 6.17
N MET A 51 -7.62 -9.23 5.22
CA MET A 51 -8.31 -8.56 4.13
C MET A 51 -8.11 -9.29 2.80
N LYS A 52 -9.12 -9.28 1.97
CA LYS A 52 -9.08 -9.88 0.64
C LYS A 52 -8.24 -9.04 -0.33
N SER A 53 -8.31 -7.73 -0.21
CA SER A 53 -7.55 -6.77 -1.01
C SER A 53 -7.19 -5.56 -0.16
N ALA A 54 -6.13 -4.86 -0.52
CA ALA A 54 -5.49 -3.77 0.20
C ALA A 54 -4.69 -4.23 1.42
N ASP A 55 -3.69 -3.43 1.76
CA ASP A 55 -2.92 -3.59 3.00
C ASP A 55 -3.56 -2.79 4.14
N TYR A 56 -4.19 -1.67 3.79
CA TYR A 56 -4.88 -0.76 4.73
C TYR A 56 -6.19 -0.29 4.13
N ARG A 57 -7.22 -0.18 4.95
CA ARG A 57 -8.52 0.37 4.55
C ARG A 57 -9.09 1.30 5.63
N MET A 58 -9.67 2.40 5.19
CA MET A 58 -10.41 3.31 6.07
C MET A 58 -11.59 3.89 5.28
N GLY A 59 -12.82 3.56 5.68
CA GLY A 59 -14.00 3.99 4.94
C GLY A 59 -13.96 3.55 3.48
N THR A 60 -14.05 4.52 2.55
CA THR A 60 -13.98 4.29 1.10
C THR A 60 -12.54 4.21 0.55
N TRP A 61 -11.56 4.42 1.40
CA TRP A 61 -10.15 4.47 1.03
C TRP A 61 -9.48 3.11 1.19
N GLY A 62 -8.64 2.74 0.23
CA GLY A 62 -7.83 1.54 0.30
C GLY A 62 -6.41 1.80 -0.20
N ILE A 63 -5.44 1.24 0.50
CA ILE A 63 -4.03 1.44 0.23
C ILE A 63 -3.37 0.09 -0.01
N GLU A 64 -2.69 -0.03 -1.14
CA GLU A 64 -1.68 -1.06 -1.39
C GLU A 64 -0.31 -0.45 -1.16
N ALA A 65 0.46 -0.98 -0.23
CA ALA A 65 1.81 -0.52 0.06
C ALA A 65 2.82 -1.49 -0.55
N LYS A 66 3.78 -0.96 -1.30
CA LYS A 66 4.76 -1.78 -2.00
C LYS A 66 6.16 -1.21 -1.85
N GLU A 67 7.10 -2.03 -1.42
CA GLU A 67 8.52 -1.65 -1.44
C GLU A 67 8.98 -1.56 -2.91
N ILE A 68 9.82 -0.57 -3.21
CA ILE A 68 10.18 -0.22 -4.59
C ILE A 68 10.79 -1.39 -5.39
N ASN A 69 11.61 -2.22 -4.77
CA ASN A 69 12.21 -3.37 -5.44
C ASN A 69 11.18 -4.49 -5.66
N ASP A 70 10.25 -4.68 -4.73
CA ASP A 70 9.15 -5.62 -4.88
C ASP A 70 8.19 -5.17 -5.98
N LEU A 71 7.92 -3.88 -6.06
CA LEU A 71 7.14 -3.30 -7.16
C LEU A 71 7.82 -3.55 -8.50
N TYR A 72 9.11 -3.28 -8.59
CA TYR A 72 9.89 -3.52 -9.80
C TYR A 72 9.84 -4.98 -10.23
N ARG A 73 10.10 -5.90 -9.32
CA ARG A 73 10.03 -7.34 -9.61
C ARG A 73 8.64 -7.78 -10.06
N SER A 74 7.61 -7.25 -9.43
CA SER A 74 6.22 -7.55 -9.79
C SER A 74 5.85 -7.05 -11.19
N ILE A 75 6.30 -5.84 -11.56
CA ILE A 75 6.07 -5.29 -12.89
C ILE A 75 6.81 -6.08 -13.97
N MET A 76 8.05 -6.47 -13.70
CA MET A 76 8.88 -7.20 -14.66
C MET A 76 8.55 -8.69 -14.71
N GLY A 77 7.68 -9.19 -13.86
CA GLY A 77 7.31 -10.61 -13.81
C GLY A 77 8.33 -11.50 -13.14
N TYR A 78 9.28 -10.94 -12.37
CA TYR A 78 10.26 -11.69 -11.62
C TYR A 78 9.71 -12.11 -10.27
N GLY A 79 9.07 -13.22 -10.18
CA GLY A 79 8.61 -13.74 -8.91
C GLY A 79 7.37 -14.62 -9.04
N ARG A 80 7.08 -15.37 -7.97
CA ARG A 80 5.95 -16.29 -7.91
C ARG A 80 4.68 -15.65 -7.36
N SER A 81 4.78 -14.41 -6.85
CA SER A 81 3.64 -13.72 -6.29
C SER A 81 2.76 -13.12 -7.38
N ARG A 82 1.53 -12.86 -7.02
CA ARG A 82 0.57 -12.16 -7.84
C ARG A 82 1.16 -10.88 -8.40
N THR A 83 0.94 -10.61 -9.69
CA THR A 83 1.44 -9.39 -10.31
C THR A 83 0.81 -8.15 -9.69
N ILE A 84 1.54 -7.04 -9.68
CA ILE A 84 1.00 -5.77 -9.21
C ILE A 84 -0.24 -5.35 -10.00
N VAL A 85 -0.30 -5.65 -11.29
CA VAL A 85 -1.47 -5.36 -12.13
C VAL A 85 -2.73 -6.02 -11.58
N ALA A 86 -2.65 -7.30 -11.21
CA ALA A 86 -3.79 -8.02 -10.63
C ALA A 86 -4.17 -7.46 -9.27
N GLN A 87 -3.20 -7.12 -8.43
CA GLN A 87 -3.44 -6.51 -7.11
C GLN A 87 -4.13 -5.14 -7.23
N LEU A 88 -3.68 -4.30 -8.17
CA LEU A 88 -4.27 -2.98 -8.39
C LEU A 88 -5.68 -3.06 -8.98
N LYS A 89 -5.95 -4.01 -9.87
CA LYS A 89 -7.30 -4.26 -10.36
C LYS A 89 -8.25 -4.64 -9.24
N ASP A 90 -7.84 -5.55 -8.36
CA ASP A 90 -8.64 -5.95 -7.22
C ASP A 90 -8.89 -4.78 -6.27
N LEU A 91 -7.89 -3.94 -6.05
CA LEU A 91 -8.03 -2.76 -5.22
C LEU A 91 -9.04 -1.78 -5.81
N GLN A 92 -8.98 -1.51 -7.12
CA GLN A 92 -9.93 -0.64 -7.80
C GLN A 92 -11.38 -1.14 -7.72
N GLU A 93 -11.57 -2.45 -7.76
CA GLU A 93 -12.89 -3.06 -7.62
C GLU A 93 -13.41 -3.05 -6.18
N ALA A 94 -12.50 -3.09 -5.21
CA ALA A 94 -12.86 -3.23 -3.80
C ALA A 94 -13.15 -1.90 -3.10
N VAL A 95 -12.56 -0.79 -3.54
CA VAL A 95 -12.65 0.51 -2.87
C VAL A 95 -12.91 1.64 -3.88
N GLU A 96 -13.58 2.70 -3.42
CA GLU A 96 -13.82 3.88 -4.26
C GLU A 96 -12.57 4.72 -4.49
N ASN A 97 -11.72 4.80 -3.48
CA ASN A 97 -10.52 5.63 -3.49
C ASN A 97 -9.27 4.77 -3.28
N PRO A 98 -8.75 4.14 -4.35
CA PRO A 98 -7.55 3.32 -4.26
C PRO A 98 -6.28 4.16 -4.28
N PHE A 99 -5.28 3.76 -3.49
CA PHE A 99 -3.95 4.34 -3.48
C PHE A 99 -2.88 3.27 -3.53
N LEU A 100 -1.86 3.52 -4.31
CA LEU A 100 -0.62 2.77 -4.27
C LEU A 100 0.44 3.63 -3.58
N VAL A 101 0.96 3.15 -2.46
CA VAL A 101 2.07 3.78 -1.75
C VAL A 101 3.34 2.99 -2.04
N VAL A 102 4.29 3.63 -2.67
CA VAL A 102 5.60 3.04 -2.95
C VAL A 102 6.61 3.58 -1.95
N TYR A 103 7.33 2.70 -1.29
CA TYR A 103 8.33 3.09 -0.30
C TYR A 103 9.65 2.36 -0.54
N GLY A 104 10.70 2.85 0.08
CA GLY A 104 12.05 2.30 -0.02
C GLY A 104 13.07 3.36 -0.45
N THR A 105 14.31 3.15 -0.06
CA THR A 105 15.40 4.10 -0.28
C THR A 105 16.48 3.60 -1.22
N LYS A 106 16.52 2.29 -1.49
CA LYS A 106 17.57 1.66 -2.31
C LYS A 106 16.93 0.92 -3.48
N PHE A 107 16.76 1.61 -4.58
CA PHE A 107 16.28 1.00 -5.80
C PHE A 107 17.41 0.24 -6.51
N LYS A 108 17.20 -1.08 -6.72
CA LYS A 108 18.16 -1.97 -7.38
C LYS A 108 17.51 -2.63 -8.60
N PRO A 109 17.41 -1.93 -9.74
CA PRO A 109 16.90 -2.54 -10.96
C PRO A 109 17.86 -3.60 -11.48
N TYR A 110 17.32 -4.63 -12.12
CA TYR A 110 18.13 -5.62 -12.82
C TYR A 110 18.68 -5.01 -14.11
N ILE A 111 20.01 -4.95 -14.21
CA ILE A 111 20.71 -4.44 -15.39
C ILE A 111 21.67 -5.52 -15.85
N PRO A 112 21.44 -6.15 -17.04
CA PRO A 112 22.24 -7.28 -17.51
C PRO A 112 23.72 -6.97 -17.74
N SER A 113 24.08 -5.70 -17.98
CA SER A 113 25.43 -5.28 -18.41
C SER A 113 26.30 -4.68 -17.30
N GLY A 114 25.93 -4.81 -16.00
CA GLY A 114 26.76 -4.36 -14.90
C GLY A 114 26.14 -3.35 -13.96
N ARG A 115 26.89 -2.34 -13.51
CA ARG A 115 26.46 -1.42 -12.46
C ARG A 115 25.32 -0.49 -12.92
N PRO A 116 24.27 -0.31 -12.11
CA PRO A 116 23.20 0.64 -12.43
C PRO A 116 23.76 2.07 -12.45
N THR A 117 23.56 2.74 -13.57
CA THR A 117 23.83 4.17 -13.67
C THR A 117 22.59 4.95 -13.26
N ALA A 118 22.77 6.21 -12.84
CA ALA A 118 21.64 7.09 -12.50
C ALA A 118 20.63 7.22 -13.66
N ARG A 119 21.13 7.23 -14.89
CA ARG A 119 20.29 7.29 -16.10
C ARG A 119 19.42 6.04 -16.26
N LEU A 120 20.00 4.85 -16.10
CA LEU A 120 19.25 3.59 -16.21
C LEU A 120 18.24 3.44 -15.11
N MET A 121 18.57 3.85 -13.89
CA MET A 121 17.63 3.88 -12.77
C MET A 121 16.45 4.81 -13.03
N ALA A 122 16.71 6.00 -13.57
CA ALA A 122 15.67 6.96 -13.93
C ALA A 122 14.73 6.41 -15.00
N ILE A 123 15.25 5.70 -16.00
CA ILE A 123 14.44 5.04 -17.04
C ILE A 123 13.51 3.98 -16.43
N GLU A 124 14.02 3.15 -15.54
CA GLU A 124 13.22 2.11 -14.89
C GLU A 124 12.14 2.69 -13.97
N ILE A 125 12.45 3.75 -13.24
CA ILE A 125 11.46 4.47 -12.42
C ILE A 125 10.36 5.06 -13.30
N ALA A 126 10.72 5.69 -14.41
CA ALA A 126 9.75 6.25 -15.36
C ALA A 126 8.85 5.17 -15.95
N ARG A 127 9.39 3.98 -16.27
CA ARG A 127 8.63 2.83 -16.73
C ARG A 127 7.61 2.36 -15.68
N MET A 128 8.03 2.24 -14.43
CA MET A 128 7.13 1.85 -13.34
C MET A 128 6.00 2.87 -13.15
N LYS A 129 6.31 4.15 -13.17
CA LYS A 129 5.30 5.23 -13.07
C LYS A 129 4.28 5.15 -14.20
N LYS A 130 4.73 4.95 -15.43
CA LYS A 130 3.84 4.83 -16.59
C LYS A 130 2.86 3.68 -16.44
N ILE A 131 3.32 2.53 -15.96
CA ILE A 131 2.46 1.36 -15.75
C ILE A 131 1.45 1.63 -14.64
N THR A 132 1.89 2.16 -13.51
CA THR A 132 1.00 2.42 -12.36
C THR A 132 -0.02 3.52 -12.65
N GLN A 133 0.32 4.52 -13.45
CA GLN A 133 -0.61 5.59 -13.86
C GLN A 133 -1.79 5.11 -14.68
N GLN A 134 -1.68 3.97 -15.36
CA GLN A 134 -2.79 3.38 -16.11
C GLN A 134 -3.96 2.99 -15.20
N PHE A 135 -3.76 2.89 -13.92
CA PHE A 135 -4.77 2.53 -12.93
C PHE A 135 -5.46 3.73 -12.28
N LYS A 136 -5.17 4.95 -12.71
CA LYS A 136 -5.79 6.19 -12.20
C LYS A 136 -5.76 6.29 -10.67
N MET A 137 -4.62 6.03 -10.10
CA MET A 137 -4.40 6.13 -8.65
C MET A 137 -3.65 7.38 -8.28
#